data_cfac5bea4597d049d26ec247af047287
#
_entry.id   cfac5bea4597d049d26ec247af047287
#
_cell.length_a   1.000
_cell.length_b   1.000
_cell.length_c   1.000
_cell.angle_alpha   90.00
_cell.angle_beta   90.00
_cell.angle_gamma   90.00
#
_symmetry.space_group_name_H-M   'P 1'
#
loop_
_entity.id
_entity.type
_entity.pdbx_description
1 polymer ?
#
loop_
_entity_poly.entity_id
_entity_poly.type
_entity_poly.pdbx_seq_one_letter_code
_entity_poly.pdbx_strand_id
1 'polypeptide(L)'
;MDIKDIHNLLLKCNSVSIDTRKIAPNSLVVAIKGDRFDANTFADEALSKGASYVIIDNQSYYIDRRTIVVTDSLVTLQELSKYHREYLKLPIIALTGSNGKTTTKELIHAVLSQKFNTKATIGNLNNHIGVPLTLLSFNSETEIGIVEMGANHKKEIAFLCELAKPDYGYITNFGKAHLEGFGGIQGVIEGKSELYQYLSINNKLAFINLEDSIQVQKAADLKFFSFGIKKENADVNIIDVKANPFVEINFSNLMIKSHLIGLYNANNITAALTIGKYFGVDDIAIKE
;
A
#
# COMPACT_ATOMS: atom_id res chain seq x y z
N MET A 1 12.89 -26.04 1.46
CA MET A 1 12.90 -25.28 0.18
C MET A 1 13.26 -23.86 0.54
N ASP A 2 14.17 -23.20 -0.19
CA ASP A 2 14.51 -21.80 0.07
C ASP A 2 13.51 -20.84 -0.58
N ILE A 3 13.58 -19.54 -0.22
CA ILE A 3 12.64 -18.52 -0.72
C ILE A 3 12.73 -18.34 -2.24
N LYS A 4 13.92 -18.49 -2.83
CA LYS A 4 14.12 -18.41 -4.28
C LYS A 4 13.42 -19.54 -5.01
N ASP A 5 13.47 -20.76 -4.47
CA ASP A 5 12.78 -21.90 -5.04
C ASP A 5 11.25 -21.73 -4.98
N ILE A 6 10.74 -21.25 -3.83
CA ILE A 6 9.31 -20.95 -3.67
C ILE A 6 8.88 -19.84 -4.65
N HIS A 7 9.71 -18.82 -4.82
CA HIS A 7 9.44 -17.76 -5.80
C HIS A 7 9.41 -18.28 -7.24
N ASN A 8 10.26 -19.23 -7.62
CA ASN A 8 10.21 -19.88 -8.93
C ASN A 8 8.90 -20.67 -9.15
N LEU A 9 8.30 -21.20 -8.09
CA LEU A 9 6.97 -21.81 -8.16
C LEU A 9 5.86 -20.75 -8.24
N LEU A 10 5.97 -19.68 -7.47
CA LEU A 10 5.07 -18.52 -7.54
C LEU A 10 4.95 -17.97 -8.95
N LEU A 11 6.07 -17.80 -9.67
CA LEU A 11 6.07 -17.26 -11.04
C LEU A 11 5.31 -18.14 -12.05
N LYS A 12 4.99 -19.40 -11.70
CA LYS A 12 4.16 -20.30 -12.48
C LYS A 12 2.68 -20.25 -12.09
N CYS A 13 2.35 -19.51 -11.03
CA CYS A 13 0.98 -19.37 -10.51
C CYS A 13 0.34 -18.07 -11.01
N ASN A 14 -0.99 -18.08 -11.10
CA ASN A 14 -1.75 -16.90 -11.51
C ASN A 14 -2.03 -15.94 -10.35
N SER A 15 -2.00 -16.42 -9.11
CA SER A 15 -2.33 -15.64 -7.92
C SER A 15 -1.81 -16.29 -6.64
N VAL A 16 -1.80 -15.50 -5.56
CA VAL A 16 -1.55 -15.95 -4.19
C VAL A 16 -2.83 -15.79 -3.36
N SER A 17 -3.17 -16.78 -2.54
CA SER A 17 -4.32 -16.72 -1.65
C SER A 17 -3.96 -17.26 -0.26
N ILE A 18 -4.63 -16.72 0.76
CA ILE A 18 -4.65 -17.26 2.13
C ILE A 18 -6.06 -17.75 2.53
N ASP A 19 -7.04 -17.61 1.61
CA ASP A 19 -8.45 -17.96 1.86
C ASP A 19 -8.84 -19.18 1.03
N THR A 20 -8.93 -20.34 1.67
CA THR A 20 -9.29 -21.61 1.03
C THR A 20 -10.73 -21.68 0.52
N ARG A 21 -11.57 -20.70 0.87
CA ARG A 21 -12.94 -20.58 0.34
C ARG A 21 -12.95 -19.96 -1.08
N LYS A 22 -11.89 -19.23 -1.42
CA LYS A 22 -11.75 -18.47 -2.69
C LYS A 22 -10.46 -18.87 -3.42
N ILE A 23 -10.36 -20.16 -3.77
CA ILE A 23 -9.22 -20.66 -4.53
C ILE A 23 -9.44 -20.39 -6.00
N ALA A 24 -8.51 -19.65 -6.62
CA ALA A 24 -8.44 -19.54 -8.07
C ALA A 24 -7.62 -20.72 -8.63
N PRO A 25 -7.98 -21.23 -9.81
CA PRO A 25 -7.15 -22.22 -10.50
C PRO A 25 -5.71 -21.72 -10.72
N ASN A 26 -4.77 -22.63 -10.56
CA ASN A 26 -3.33 -22.33 -10.67
C ASN A 26 -2.84 -21.25 -9.69
N SER A 27 -3.32 -21.28 -8.43
CA SER A 27 -2.87 -20.39 -7.37
C SER A 27 -1.83 -21.05 -6.47
N LEU A 28 -1.03 -20.22 -5.80
CA LEU A 28 -0.23 -20.56 -4.62
C LEU A 28 -1.05 -20.21 -3.37
N VAL A 29 -1.36 -21.20 -2.54
CA VAL A 29 -2.06 -20.98 -1.28
C VAL A 29 -1.08 -20.98 -0.13
N VAL A 30 -1.19 -20.02 0.79
CA VAL A 30 -0.39 -19.98 2.02
C VAL A 30 -1.31 -20.26 3.20
N ALA A 31 -1.13 -21.40 3.83
CA ALA A 31 -1.93 -21.84 4.98
C ALA A 31 -1.40 -21.19 6.26
N ILE A 32 -1.99 -20.06 6.64
CA ILE A 32 -1.61 -19.32 7.85
C ILE A 32 -2.39 -19.86 9.05
N LYS A 33 -1.68 -20.10 10.15
CA LYS A 33 -2.26 -20.45 11.44
C LYS A 33 -2.52 -19.17 12.24
N GLY A 34 -3.75 -19.00 12.71
CA GLY A 34 -4.16 -17.96 13.66
C GLY A 34 -4.53 -18.56 15.02
N ASP A 35 -4.91 -17.70 15.97
CA ASP A 35 -5.22 -18.12 17.36
C ASP A 35 -6.36 -19.13 17.47
N ARG A 36 -7.33 -19.06 16.56
CA ARG A 36 -8.57 -19.88 16.60
C ARG A 36 -8.79 -20.71 15.34
N PHE A 37 -7.85 -20.68 14.41
CA PHE A 37 -8.03 -21.29 13.10
C PHE A 37 -6.67 -21.76 12.57
N ASP A 38 -6.60 -23.00 12.11
CA ASP A 38 -5.41 -23.58 11.48
C ASP A 38 -5.71 -23.88 10.01
N ALA A 39 -5.19 -23.04 9.10
CA ALA A 39 -5.42 -23.21 7.68
C ALA A 39 -4.68 -24.43 7.09
N ASN A 40 -3.71 -25.02 7.79
CA ASN A 40 -3.03 -26.23 7.35
C ASN A 40 -4.04 -27.39 7.14
N THR A 41 -5.10 -27.43 7.94
CA THR A 41 -6.16 -28.46 7.84
C THR A 41 -6.89 -28.46 6.50
N PHE A 42 -6.80 -27.39 5.72
CA PHE A 42 -7.46 -27.23 4.42
C PHE A 42 -6.51 -27.40 3.23
N ALA A 43 -5.29 -27.93 3.44
CA ALA A 43 -4.31 -28.11 2.36
C ALA A 43 -4.83 -29.03 1.23
N ASP A 44 -5.47 -30.15 1.60
CA ASP A 44 -6.07 -31.09 0.63
C ASP A 44 -7.24 -30.44 -0.14
N GLU A 45 -8.10 -29.74 0.56
CA GLU A 45 -9.21 -29.00 -0.05
C GLU A 45 -8.71 -27.94 -1.03
N ALA A 46 -7.64 -27.21 -0.68
CA ALA A 46 -7.06 -26.20 -1.54
C ALA A 46 -6.52 -26.81 -2.85
N LEU A 47 -5.80 -27.94 -2.77
CA LEU A 47 -5.32 -28.66 -3.95
C LEU A 47 -6.48 -29.20 -4.81
N SER A 48 -7.52 -29.75 -4.18
CA SER A 48 -8.70 -30.29 -4.88
C SER A 48 -9.49 -29.19 -5.59
N LYS A 49 -9.47 -27.94 -5.09
CA LYS A 49 -10.10 -26.77 -5.71
C LYS A 49 -9.24 -26.13 -6.82
N GLY A 50 -8.07 -26.66 -7.10
CA GLY A 50 -7.23 -26.22 -8.22
C GLY A 50 -6.04 -25.37 -7.85
N ALA A 51 -5.64 -25.26 -6.57
CA ALA A 51 -4.36 -24.70 -6.20
C ALA A 51 -3.22 -25.55 -6.81
N SER A 52 -2.22 -24.89 -7.39
CA SER A 52 -1.03 -25.59 -7.90
C SER A 52 -0.07 -25.97 -6.79
N TYR A 53 0.04 -25.13 -5.76
CA TYR A 53 0.89 -25.36 -4.59
C TYR A 53 0.22 -24.85 -3.31
N VAL A 54 0.53 -25.49 -2.18
CA VAL A 54 0.11 -25.06 -0.84
C VAL A 54 1.31 -25.00 0.08
N ILE A 55 1.58 -23.85 0.67
CA ILE A 55 2.59 -23.68 1.72
C ILE A 55 1.93 -23.99 3.06
N ILE A 56 2.53 -24.89 3.84
CA ILE A 56 2.09 -25.31 5.16
C ILE A 56 3.24 -25.25 6.17
N ASP A 57 2.94 -25.06 7.45
CA ASP A 57 3.92 -25.09 8.56
C ASP A 57 3.70 -26.24 9.52
N ASN A 58 2.85 -27.22 9.15
CA ASN A 58 2.64 -28.43 9.91
C ASN A 58 2.78 -29.68 9.00
N GLN A 59 3.85 -30.45 9.23
CA GLN A 59 4.19 -31.65 8.47
C GLN A 59 3.07 -32.72 8.44
N SER A 60 2.17 -32.73 9.43
CA SER A 60 1.05 -33.68 9.48
C SER A 60 0.06 -33.51 8.33
N TYR A 61 0.04 -32.36 7.67
CA TYR A 61 -0.82 -32.04 6.51
C TYR A 61 -0.11 -32.14 5.17
N TYR A 62 1.10 -32.74 5.15
CA TYR A 62 1.80 -33.02 3.90
C TYR A 62 1.03 -34.06 3.08
N ILE A 63 0.82 -33.80 1.80
CA ILE A 63 0.05 -34.66 0.87
C ILE A 63 0.99 -35.22 -0.20
N ASP A 64 1.58 -34.36 -0.99
CA ASP A 64 2.49 -34.69 -2.07
C ASP A 64 3.44 -33.50 -2.38
N ARG A 65 4.20 -33.59 -3.50
CA ARG A 65 5.17 -32.56 -3.92
C ARG A 65 4.59 -31.15 -4.15
N ARG A 66 3.28 -31.00 -4.20
CA ARG A 66 2.60 -29.68 -4.32
C ARG A 66 2.43 -29.03 -2.95
N THR A 67 2.66 -29.77 -1.88
CA THR A 67 2.62 -29.27 -0.51
C THR A 67 4.04 -28.88 -0.07
N ILE A 68 4.27 -27.61 0.16
CA ILE A 68 5.57 -27.05 0.52
C ILE A 68 5.59 -26.86 2.04
N VAL A 69 6.38 -27.68 2.74
CA VAL A 69 6.52 -27.58 4.20
C VAL A 69 7.58 -26.54 4.54
N VAL A 70 7.22 -25.59 5.39
CA VAL A 70 8.08 -24.51 5.91
C VAL A 70 8.03 -24.47 7.43
N THR A 71 8.90 -23.70 8.05
CA THR A 71 8.94 -23.53 9.51
C THR A 71 7.77 -22.67 10.01
N ASP A 72 7.41 -21.62 9.26
CA ASP A 72 6.34 -20.67 9.57
C ASP A 72 5.78 -20.11 8.26
N SER A 73 4.50 -20.33 8.02
CA SER A 73 3.80 -19.91 6.80
C SER A 73 3.68 -18.41 6.69
N LEU A 74 3.48 -17.68 7.80
CA LEU A 74 3.36 -16.23 7.81
C LEU A 74 4.72 -15.57 7.50
N VAL A 75 5.78 -16.00 8.17
CA VAL A 75 7.15 -15.53 7.90
C VAL A 75 7.53 -15.83 6.44
N THR A 76 7.18 -17.01 5.92
CA THR A 76 7.42 -17.37 4.52
C THR A 76 6.67 -16.46 3.55
N LEU A 77 5.41 -16.12 3.82
CA LEU A 77 4.65 -15.16 3.03
C LEU A 77 5.34 -13.79 2.96
N GLN A 78 5.82 -13.30 4.11
CA GLN A 78 6.50 -12.01 4.24
C GLN A 78 7.84 -11.99 3.49
N GLU A 79 8.67 -13.00 3.69
CA GLU A 79 9.97 -13.12 3.00
C GLU A 79 9.79 -13.33 1.49
N LEU A 80 8.78 -14.10 1.06
CA LEU A 80 8.46 -14.28 -0.34
C LEU A 80 8.03 -12.96 -0.99
N SER A 81 7.22 -12.16 -0.29
CA SER A 81 6.78 -10.85 -0.76
C SER A 81 7.93 -9.86 -0.90
N LYS A 82 8.86 -9.84 0.06
CA LYS A 82 10.07 -9.03 0.03
C LYS A 82 10.98 -9.43 -1.12
N TYR A 83 11.18 -10.73 -1.32
CA TYR A 83 11.97 -11.25 -2.43
C TYR A 83 11.33 -10.87 -3.79
N HIS A 84 10.01 -11.02 -3.91
CA HIS A 84 9.27 -10.65 -5.12
C HIS A 84 9.36 -9.15 -5.43
N ARG A 85 9.26 -8.30 -4.39
CA ARG A 85 9.48 -6.84 -4.49
C ARG A 85 10.86 -6.51 -5.06
N GLU A 86 11.90 -7.18 -4.56
CA GLU A 86 13.28 -6.99 -5.03
C GLU A 86 13.49 -7.52 -6.46
N TYR A 87 12.81 -8.60 -6.82
CA TYR A 87 12.83 -9.16 -8.16
C TYR A 87 12.22 -8.23 -9.20
N LEU A 88 11.04 -7.66 -8.93
CA LEU A 88 10.33 -6.78 -9.87
C LEU A 88 10.97 -5.39 -10.01
N LYS A 89 11.56 -4.85 -8.94
CA LYS A 89 12.23 -3.52 -8.91
C LYS A 89 11.35 -2.35 -9.37
N LEU A 90 10.04 -2.51 -9.40
CA LEU A 90 9.12 -1.44 -9.81
C LEU A 90 9.03 -0.35 -8.72
N PRO A 91 8.78 0.93 -9.06
CA PRO A 91 8.57 1.99 -8.09
C PRO A 91 7.31 1.73 -7.24
N ILE A 92 7.43 1.93 -5.92
CA ILE A 92 6.33 1.78 -4.97
C ILE A 92 6.03 3.09 -4.28
N ILE A 93 4.76 3.49 -4.30
CA ILE A 93 4.19 4.58 -3.52
C ILE A 93 3.50 3.97 -2.30
N ALA A 94 4.02 4.23 -1.10
CA ALA A 94 3.38 3.85 0.15
C ALA A 94 2.54 5.00 0.70
N LEU A 95 1.38 4.67 1.28
CA LEU A 95 0.60 5.66 1.99
C LEU A 95 0.09 5.13 3.33
N THR A 96 0.13 5.99 4.34
CA THR A 96 -0.44 5.76 5.65
C THR A 96 -1.19 7.01 6.13
N GLY A 97 -1.72 6.97 7.34
CA GLY A 97 -2.42 8.07 7.98
C GLY A 97 -3.57 7.57 8.84
N SER A 98 -4.21 8.47 9.56
CA SER A 98 -5.33 8.11 10.43
C SER A 98 -6.61 7.90 9.63
N ASN A 99 -6.94 8.83 8.74
CA ASN A 99 -8.16 8.83 7.92
C ASN A 99 -7.82 9.08 6.45
N GLY A 100 -8.73 8.67 5.55
CA GLY A 100 -8.64 8.97 4.11
C GLY A 100 -7.66 8.10 3.32
N LYS A 101 -6.97 7.12 3.93
CA LYS A 101 -6.01 6.24 3.25
C LYS A 101 -6.59 5.58 2.01
N THR A 102 -7.67 4.82 2.17
CA THR A 102 -8.28 4.06 1.07
C THR A 102 -8.79 4.99 -0.03
N THR A 103 -9.46 6.10 0.33
CA THR A 103 -9.90 7.10 -0.64
C THR A 103 -8.72 7.69 -1.41
N THR A 104 -7.66 8.10 -0.71
CA THR A 104 -6.46 8.65 -1.35
C THR A 104 -5.78 7.61 -2.26
N LYS A 105 -5.67 6.36 -1.81
CA LYS A 105 -5.12 5.25 -2.59
C LYS A 105 -5.90 5.04 -3.89
N GLU A 106 -7.23 5.00 -3.84
CA GLU A 106 -8.06 4.83 -5.04
C GLU A 106 -7.92 6.02 -6.00
N LEU A 107 -7.85 7.25 -5.47
CA LEU A 107 -7.63 8.44 -6.29
C LEU A 107 -6.24 8.44 -6.95
N ILE A 108 -5.19 8.09 -6.21
CA ILE A 108 -3.83 7.96 -6.77
C ILE A 108 -3.82 6.88 -7.85
N HIS A 109 -4.47 5.75 -7.60
CA HIS A 109 -4.57 4.66 -8.57
C HIS A 109 -5.30 5.12 -9.84
N ALA A 110 -6.45 5.79 -9.72
CA ALA A 110 -7.21 6.31 -10.85
C ALA A 110 -6.39 7.29 -11.69
N VAL A 111 -5.73 8.26 -11.05
CA VAL A 111 -4.90 9.26 -11.73
C VAL A 111 -3.70 8.62 -12.43
N LEU A 112 -2.94 7.76 -11.76
CA LEU A 112 -1.75 7.16 -12.36
C LEU A 112 -2.09 6.14 -13.44
N SER A 113 -3.25 5.49 -13.37
CA SER A 113 -3.73 4.54 -14.38
C SER A 113 -4.06 5.20 -15.72
N GLN A 114 -4.15 6.53 -15.77
CA GLN A 114 -4.29 7.27 -17.02
C GLN A 114 -3.01 7.21 -17.89
N LYS A 115 -1.88 6.85 -17.29
CA LYS A 115 -0.58 6.85 -17.99
C LYS A 115 0.19 5.53 -17.81
N PHE A 116 0.03 4.84 -16.71
CA PHE A 116 0.83 3.68 -16.31
C PHE A 116 -0.05 2.46 -16.04
N ASN A 117 0.50 1.27 -16.23
CA ASN A 117 -0.12 0.05 -15.70
C ASN A 117 0.13 -0.04 -14.19
N THR A 118 -0.84 0.42 -13.40
CA THR A 118 -0.72 0.50 -11.94
C THR A 118 -1.49 -0.61 -11.25
N LYS A 119 -0.98 -1.05 -10.10
CA LYS A 119 -1.71 -1.90 -9.16
C LYS A 119 -1.68 -1.30 -7.77
N ALA A 120 -2.78 -1.45 -7.04
CA ALA A 120 -2.94 -0.89 -5.69
C ALA A 120 -3.43 -1.95 -4.70
N THR A 121 -3.21 -1.70 -3.42
CA THR A 121 -3.81 -2.49 -2.34
C THR A 121 -5.32 -2.64 -2.54
N ILE A 122 -5.82 -3.87 -2.55
CA ILE A 122 -7.25 -4.18 -2.68
C ILE A 122 -7.90 -4.09 -1.30
N GLY A 123 -9.02 -3.35 -1.21
CA GLY A 123 -9.77 -3.19 0.02
C GLY A 123 -8.90 -2.66 1.18
N ASN A 124 -8.86 -3.39 2.28
CA ASN A 124 -8.10 -3.06 3.50
C ASN A 124 -6.92 -4.01 3.76
N LEU A 125 -6.31 -4.60 2.72
CA LEU A 125 -5.13 -5.46 2.83
C LEU A 125 -3.87 -4.64 3.18
N ASN A 126 -3.88 -3.96 4.32
CA ASN A 126 -2.93 -2.93 4.70
C ASN A 126 -2.08 -3.26 5.96
N ASN A 127 -2.16 -4.51 6.45
CA ASN A 127 -1.42 -4.99 7.62
C ASN A 127 -0.28 -5.97 7.24
N HIS A 128 0.33 -6.62 8.23
CA HIS A 128 1.45 -7.57 8.10
C HIS A 128 1.16 -8.85 7.27
N ILE A 129 -0.09 -9.08 6.89
CA ILE A 129 -0.54 -10.12 5.95
C ILE A 129 -0.95 -9.49 4.61
N GLY A 130 -1.70 -8.40 4.68
CA GLY A 130 -2.28 -7.75 3.50
C GLY A 130 -1.25 -7.07 2.61
N VAL A 131 -0.25 -6.40 3.19
CA VAL A 131 0.85 -5.80 2.42
C VAL A 131 1.65 -6.85 1.65
N PRO A 132 2.07 -8.00 2.24
CA PRO A 132 2.63 -9.11 1.48
C PRO A 132 1.76 -9.57 0.31
N LEU A 133 0.46 -9.77 0.51
CA LEU A 133 -0.46 -10.17 -0.56
C LEU A 133 -0.55 -9.11 -1.67
N THR A 134 -0.55 -7.84 -1.31
CA THR A 134 -0.51 -6.73 -2.28
C THR A 134 0.77 -6.80 -3.12
N LEU A 135 1.94 -6.95 -2.50
CA LEU A 135 3.21 -7.06 -3.21
C LEU A 135 3.27 -8.26 -4.14
N LEU A 136 2.76 -9.42 -3.70
CA LEU A 136 2.70 -10.65 -4.50
C LEU A 136 1.65 -10.60 -5.62
N SER A 137 0.76 -9.62 -5.63
CA SER A 137 -0.19 -9.38 -6.72
C SER A 137 0.44 -8.62 -7.90
N PHE A 138 1.57 -7.95 -7.70
CA PHE A 138 2.28 -7.25 -8.77
C PHE A 138 2.95 -8.25 -9.72
N ASN A 139 3.17 -7.87 -10.95
CA ASN A 139 3.82 -8.70 -11.96
C ASN A 139 4.73 -7.85 -12.86
N SER A 140 5.33 -8.46 -13.87
CA SER A 140 6.24 -7.79 -14.81
C SER A 140 5.59 -6.68 -15.65
N GLU A 141 4.27 -6.66 -15.74
CA GLU A 141 3.53 -5.62 -16.46
C GLU A 141 3.22 -4.42 -15.57
N THR A 142 3.32 -4.58 -14.24
CA THR A 142 3.07 -3.50 -13.29
C THR A 142 4.18 -2.47 -13.35
N GLU A 143 3.86 -1.23 -13.70
CA GLU A 143 4.83 -0.14 -13.79
C GLU A 143 4.94 0.64 -12.47
N ILE A 144 3.86 0.80 -11.71
CA ILE A 144 3.84 1.47 -10.40
C ILE A 144 2.95 0.67 -9.44
N GLY A 145 3.47 0.37 -8.26
CA GLY A 145 2.72 -0.22 -7.15
C GLY A 145 2.27 0.83 -6.13
N ILE A 146 1.03 0.73 -5.65
CA ILE A 146 0.49 1.62 -4.62
C ILE A 146 0.12 0.78 -3.41
N VAL A 147 0.80 0.99 -2.28
CA VAL A 147 0.68 0.17 -1.09
C VAL A 147 0.11 0.97 0.07
N GLU A 148 -1.12 0.64 0.48
CA GLU A 148 -1.71 1.19 1.71
C GLU A 148 -1.14 0.49 2.94
N MET A 149 -0.71 1.27 3.94
CA MET A 149 -0.14 0.78 5.19
C MET A 149 -0.98 1.23 6.39
N GLY A 150 -1.62 0.26 7.05
CA GLY A 150 -2.37 0.45 8.28
C GLY A 150 -1.52 0.12 9.51
N ALA A 151 -1.76 0.81 10.63
CA ALA A 151 -1.14 0.49 11.89
C ALA A 151 -2.03 0.89 13.07
N ASN A 152 -1.99 0.07 14.12
CA ASN A 152 -2.62 0.28 15.42
C ASN A 152 -1.60 0.58 16.51
N HIS A 153 -0.31 0.23 16.30
CA HIS A 153 0.79 0.38 17.26
C HIS A 153 2.02 0.97 16.56
N LYS A 154 2.94 1.51 17.36
CA LYS A 154 4.27 1.92 16.90
C LYS A 154 5.03 0.71 16.35
N LYS A 155 5.97 0.94 15.43
CA LYS A 155 6.82 -0.03 14.71
C LYS A 155 6.09 -0.87 13.66
N GLU A 156 4.76 -0.78 13.53
CA GLU A 156 4.05 -1.50 12.47
C GLU A 156 4.30 -0.88 11.10
N ILE A 157 4.29 0.46 10.97
CA ILE A 157 4.61 1.12 9.69
C ILE A 157 6.06 0.87 9.29
N ALA A 158 7.00 0.93 10.24
CA ALA A 158 8.40 0.61 9.97
C ALA A 158 8.56 -0.81 9.42
N PHE A 159 7.90 -1.79 10.05
CA PHE A 159 7.90 -3.18 9.57
C PHE A 159 7.32 -3.31 8.16
N LEU A 160 6.19 -2.65 7.86
CA LEU A 160 5.59 -2.69 6.52
C LEU A 160 6.48 -2.01 5.47
N CYS A 161 7.21 -0.96 5.85
CA CYS A 161 8.22 -0.34 4.99
C CYS A 161 9.39 -1.29 4.67
N GLU A 162 9.84 -2.10 5.64
CA GLU A 162 10.88 -3.11 5.39
C GLU A 162 10.43 -4.19 4.39
N LEU A 163 9.14 -4.52 4.36
CA LEU A 163 8.58 -5.45 3.38
C LEU A 163 8.43 -4.80 2.00
N ALA A 164 7.80 -3.62 1.94
CA ALA A 164 7.44 -2.97 0.69
C ALA A 164 8.59 -2.20 0.04
N LYS A 165 9.59 -1.76 0.82
CA LYS A 165 10.71 -0.93 0.37
C LYS A 165 10.25 0.21 -0.54
N PRO A 166 9.40 1.15 -0.03
CA PRO A 166 8.81 2.18 -0.85
C PRO A 166 9.83 3.19 -1.35
N ASP A 167 9.62 3.65 -2.59
CA ASP A 167 10.41 4.71 -3.23
C ASP A 167 9.81 6.08 -2.98
N TYR A 168 8.50 6.12 -2.75
CA TYR A 168 7.71 7.32 -2.49
C TYR A 168 6.77 7.08 -1.32
N GLY A 169 6.42 8.15 -0.59
CA GLY A 169 5.47 8.01 0.52
C GLY A 169 4.63 9.24 0.75
N TYR A 170 3.42 9.01 1.26
CA TYR A 170 2.49 10.06 1.66
C TYR A 170 1.80 9.70 2.98
N ILE A 171 1.67 10.66 3.89
CA ILE A 171 0.87 10.54 5.10
C ILE A 171 -0.38 11.40 4.94
N THR A 172 -1.57 10.80 4.92
CA THR A 172 -2.80 11.54 4.67
C THR A 172 -3.12 12.57 5.76
N ASN A 173 -2.98 12.19 7.02
CA ASN A 173 -3.11 13.05 8.20
C ASN A 173 -2.70 12.33 9.49
N PHE A 174 -2.56 13.10 10.59
CA PHE A 174 -2.28 12.63 11.94
C PHE A 174 -3.51 12.80 12.86
N GLY A 175 -4.65 12.26 12.45
CA GLY A 175 -5.91 12.34 13.20
C GLY A 175 -5.95 11.43 14.44
N LYS A 176 -6.99 11.57 15.24
CA LYS A 176 -7.23 10.79 16.47
C LYS A 176 -7.79 9.38 16.11
N ALA A 177 -6.93 8.46 15.70
CA ALA A 177 -7.29 7.07 15.43
C ALA A 177 -6.39 6.12 16.24
N HIS A 178 -6.97 5.03 16.75
CA HIS A 178 -6.24 3.98 17.49
C HIS A 178 -5.40 4.51 18.67
N LEU A 179 -5.92 5.53 19.40
CA LEU A 179 -5.19 6.23 20.45
C LEU A 179 -4.67 5.30 21.56
N GLU A 180 -5.43 4.27 21.92
CA GLU A 180 -5.04 3.29 22.93
C GLU A 180 -3.79 2.52 22.51
N GLY A 181 -3.78 1.98 21.29
CA GLY A 181 -2.65 1.19 20.78
C GLY A 181 -1.38 2.01 20.57
N PHE A 182 -1.52 3.29 20.21
CA PHE A 182 -0.37 4.20 20.04
C PHE A 182 0.08 4.90 21.33
N GLY A 183 -0.71 4.85 22.42
CA GLY A 183 -0.42 5.57 23.64
C GLY A 183 -0.68 7.10 23.54
N GLY A 184 -1.72 7.49 22.81
CA GLY A 184 -2.14 8.88 22.62
C GLY A 184 -1.74 9.49 21.29
N ILE A 185 -2.07 10.78 21.10
CA ILE A 185 -1.86 11.49 19.81
C ILE A 185 -0.38 11.59 19.42
N GLN A 186 0.50 11.79 20.40
CA GLN A 186 1.94 11.84 20.12
C GLN A 186 2.45 10.49 19.57
N GLY A 187 1.94 9.37 20.10
CA GLY A 187 2.24 8.04 19.59
C GLY A 187 1.73 7.81 18.18
N VAL A 188 0.55 8.37 17.82
CA VAL A 188 0.04 8.33 16.43
C VAL A 188 0.98 9.08 15.50
N ILE A 189 1.44 10.29 15.90
CA ILE A 189 2.39 11.09 15.11
C ILE A 189 3.69 10.30 14.90
N GLU A 190 4.26 9.76 15.97
CA GLU A 190 5.49 8.98 15.90
C GLU A 190 5.35 7.74 15.02
N GLY A 191 4.31 6.91 15.23
CA GLY A 191 4.10 5.69 14.48
C GLY A 191 3.80 5.92 13.01
N LYS A 192 3.02 6.95 12.63
CA LYS A 192 2.81 7.27 11.22
C LYS A 192 4.05 7.88 10.56
N SER A 193 4.84 8.65 11.31
CA SER A 193 6.10 9.24 10.83
C SER A 193 7.19 8.20 10.56
N GLU A 194 7.04 6.94 10.97
CA GLU A 194 7.94 5.85 10.63
C GLU A 194 8.10 5.70 9.10
N LEU A 195 7.05 6.00 8.30
CA LEU A 195 7.17 6.07 6.84
C LEU A 195 8.18 7.13 6.40
N TYR A 196 8.09 8.35 6.96
CA TYR A 196 9.02 9.43 6.62
C TYR A 196 10.45 9.12 7.09
N GLN A 197 10.61 8.49 8.25
CA GLN A 197 11.92 8.03 8.74
C GLN A 197 12.54 7.02 7.77
N TYR A 198 11.76 6.03 7.30
CA TYR A 198 12.23 5.09 6.30
C TYR A 198 12.68 5.78 5.00
N LEU A 199 11.90 6.72 4.49
CA LEU A 199 12.22 7.47 3.26
C LEU A 199 13.49 8.30 3.43
N SER A 200 13.66 8.97 4.58
CA SER A 200 14.87 9.75 4.89
C SER A 200 16.12 8.87 4.89
N ILE A 201 16.11 7.78 5.66
CA ILE A 201 17.25 6.86 5.78
C ILE A 201 17.66 6.27 4.42
N ASN A 202 16.68 6.00 3.55
CA ASN A 202 16.92 5.38 2.24
C ASN A 202 17.02 6.40 1.10
N ASN A 203 17.09 7.72 1.41
CA ASN A 203 17.20 8.82 0.43
C ASN A 203 16.08 8.80 -0.63
N LYS A 204 14.85 8.48 -0.19
CA LYS A 204 13.63 8.42 -0.98
C LYS A 204 12.80 9.69 -0.84
N LEU A 205 11.70 9.83 -1.58
CA LEU A 205 10.91 11.06 -1.69
C LEU A 205 9.58 10.95 -0.95
N ALA A 206 9.20 12.02 -0.23
CA ALA A 206 7.87 12.17 0.37
C ALA A 206 7.00 13.17 -0.41
N PHE A 207 5.69 12.94 -0.45
CA PHE A 207 4.71 13.95 -0.83
C PHE A 207 4.22 14.66 0.42
N ILE A 208 4.15 16.01 0.41
CA ILE A 208 3.89 16.82 1.59
C ILE A 208 2.79 17.82 1.33
N ASN A 209 1.81 17.83 2.24
CA ASN A 209 0.80 18.89 2.31
C ASN A 209 1.33 20.05 3.16
N LEU A 210 1.56 21.20 2.56
CA LEU A 210 2.06 22.41 3.27
C LEU A 210 1.02 23.05 4.22
N GLU A 211 -0.24 22.61 4.18
CA GLU A 211 -1.25 23.01 5.16
C GLU A 211 -1.14 22.21 6.47
N ASP A 212 -0.47 21.03 6.46
CA ASP A 212 -0.28 20.19 7.63
C ASP A 212 1.08 20.49 8.27
N SER A 213 1.04 21.27 9.35
CA SER A 213 2.26 21.68 10.07
C SER A 213 3.08 20.50 10.62
N ILE A 214 2.44 19.38 10.94
CA ILE A 214 3.13 18.17 11.40
C ILE A 214 3.89 17.53 10.25
N GLN A 215 3.27 17.42 9.05
CA GLN A 215 3.97 16.92 7.86
C GLN A 215 5.18 17.79 7.54
N VAL A 216 5.02 19.11 7.51
CA VAL A 216 6.10 20.08 7.26
C VAL A 216 7.25 19.89 8.26
N GLN A 217 6.94 19.82 9.55
CA GLN A 217 7.95 19.60 10.59
C GLN A 217 8.68 18.27 10.43
N LYS A 218 7.97 17.19 10.11
CA LYS A 218 8.54 15.84 9.97
C LYS A 218 9.29 15.64 8.65
N ALA A 219 9.10 16.52 7.68
CA ALA A 219 9.74 16.47 6.36
C ALA A 219 11.02 17.33 6.27
N ALA A 220 11.47 18.00 7.34
CA ALA A 220 12.57 18.97 7.31
C ALA A 220 13.87 18.42 6.66
N ASP A 221 14.19 17.14 6.88
CA ASP A 221 15.38 16.48 6.37
C ASP A 221 15.08 15.49 5.21
N LEU A 222 13.92 15.62 4.56
CA LEU A 222 13.47 14.74 3.48
C LEU A 222 13.60 15.42 2.12
N LYS A 223 13.83 14.63 1.08
CA LYS A 223 13.45 15.02 -0.26
C LYS A 223 11.94 14.96 -0.36
N PHE A 224 11.31 16.05 -0.77
CA PHE A 224 9.87 16.06 -0.91
C PHE A 224 9.40 16.80 -2.17
N PHE A 225 8.18 16.50 -2.58
CA PHE A 225 7.39 17.22 -3.56
C PHE A 225 6.09 17.64 -2.89
N SER A 226 5.77 18.93 -2.93
CA SER A 226 4.78 19.55 -2.06
C SER A 226 3.55 20.06 -2.80
N PHE A 227 2.47 20.19 -2.05
CA PHE A 227 1.27 20.90 -2.48
C PHE A 227 0.72 21.78 -1.36
N GLY A 228 -0.06 22.80 -1.75
CA GLY A 228 -0.73 23.67 -0.80
C GLY A 228 -1.76 24.56 -1.48
N ILE A 229 -2.72 25.08 -0.69
CA ILE A 229 -3.75 25.99 -1.16
C ILE A 229 -3.24 27.43 -1.02
N LYS A 230 -3.15 28.16 -2.14
CA LYS A 230 -2.61 29.51 -2.20
C LYS A 230 -1.18 29.62 -1.62
N LYS A 231 -0.38 28.58 -1.85
CA LYS A 231 1.03 28.51 -1.43
C LYS A 231 1.93 28.61 -2.66
N GLU A 232 2.48 29.80 -2.91
CA GLU A 232 3.35 30.04 -4.07
C GLU A 232 4.65 29.25 -4.03
N ASN A 233 5.08 28.84 -2.84
CA ASN A 233 6.27 28.02 -2.62
C ASN A 233 6.00 26.51 -2.72
N ALA A 234 4.78 26.08 -2.99
CA ALA A 234 4.47 24.67 -3.24
C ALA A 234 4.80 24.29 -4.68
N ASP A 235 5.27 23.06 -4.90
CA ASP A 235 5.49 22.51 -6.24
C ASP A 235 4.17 22.43 -7.03
N VAL A 236 3.07 22.16 -6.32
CA VAL A 236 1.70 22.22 -6.86
C VAL A 236 0.87 23.20 -6.04
N ASN A 237 0.66 24.39 -6.60
CA ASN A 237 -0.15 25.42 -5.97
C ASN A 237 -1.63 25.28 -6.39
N ILE A 238 -2.51 25.02 -5.43
CA ILE A 238 -3.96 24.98 -5.61
C ILE A 238 -4.51 26.39 -5.44
N ILE A 239 -5.25 26.88 -6.46
CA ILE A 239 -5.75 28.25 -6.47
C ILE A 239 -6.92 28.41 -5.50
N ASP A 240 -7.88 27.46 -5.52
CA ASP A 240 -9.06 27.51 -4.67
C ASP A 240 -9.68 26.11 -4.51
N VAL A 241 -10.37 25.90 -3.38
CA VAL A 241 -11.10 24.68 -3.06
C VAL A 241 -12.48 25.04 -2.55
N LYS A 242 -13.51 24.36 -3.07
CA LYS A 242 -14.91 24.48 -2.63
C LYS A 242 -15.50 23.11 -2.36
N ALA A 243 -16.50 23.05 -1.48
CA ALA A 243 -17.25 21.82 -1.19
C ALA A 243 -18.73 22.19 -0.96
N ASN A 244 -19.56 22.13 -2.03
CA ASN A 244 -20.99 22.44 -1.93
C ASN A 244 -21.82 21.66 -2.99
N PRO A 245 -22.34 20.49 -2.71
CA PRO A 245 -21.91 19.54 -1.66
C PRO A 245 -20.60 18.84 -2.05
N PHE A 246 -20.28 18.80 -3.36
CA PHE A 246 -19.12 18.10 -3.90
C PHE A 246 -17.86 18.96 -3.84
N VAL A 247 -16.71 18.30 -3.72
CA VAL A 247 -15.44 18.99 -3.73
C VAL A 247 -15.09 19.41 -5.16
N GLU A 248 -14.80 20.69 -5.32
CA GLU A 248 -14.26 21.30 -6.53
C GLU A 248 -12.87 21.88 -6.21
N ILE A 249 -11.90 21.60 -7.08
CA ILE A 249 -10.53 22.09 -6.95
C ILE A 249 -10.17 22.90 -8.17
N ASN A 250 -9.76 24.15 -7.97
CA ASN A 250 -9.24 25.00 -9.02
C ASN A 250 -7.70 24.93 -9.02
N PHE A 251 -7.15 24.34 -10.06
CA PHE A 251 -5.71 24.11 -10.23
C PHE A 251 -5.28 24.55 -11.62
N SER A 252 -4.26 25.41 -11.70
CA SER A 252 -3.81 26.00 -12.96
C SER A 252 -5.00 26.67 -13.70
N ASN A 253 -5.29 26.26 -14.92
CA ASN A 253 -6.43 26.71 -15.71
C ASN A 253 -7.59 25.70 -15.73
N LEU A 254 -7.56 24.69 -14.86
CA LEU A 254 -8.55 23.61 -14.81
C LEU A 254 -9.39 23.67 -13.54
N MET A 255 -10.65 23.34 -13.70
CA MET A 255 -11.54 23.05 -12.59
C MET A 255 -11.81 21.53 -12.54
N ILE A 256 -11.38 20.91 -11.47
CA ILE A 256 -11.63 19.49 -11.18
C ILE A 256 -12.88 19.42 -10.32
N LYS A 257 -13.89 18.69 -10.79
CA LYS A 257 -15.15 18.43 -10.07
C LYS A 257 -15.19 16.97 -9.66
N SER A 258 -15.24 16.72 -8.38
CA SER A 258 -15.35 15.35 -7.85
C SER A 258 -16.79 15.01 -7.48
N HIS A 259 -17.05 13.72 -7.23
CA HIS A 259 -18.28 13.26 -6.60
C HIS A 259 -18.11 13.04 -5.08
N LEU A 260 -16.99 13.47 -4.51
CA LEU A 260 -16.70 13.32 -3.09
C LEU A 260 -17.28 14.52 -2.31
N ILE A 261 -17.89 14.23 -1.16
CA ILE A 261 -18.51 15.21 -0.28
C ILE A 261 -17.59 15.53 0.88
N GLY A 262 -17.56 16.80 1.30
CA GLY A 262 -16.85 17.26 2.48
C GLY A 262 -15.43 17.72 2.19
N LEU A 263 -15.05 18.83 2.83
CA LEU A 263 -13.80 19.55 2.58
C LEU A 263 -12.54 18.70 2.91
N TYR A 264 -12.66 17.70 3.79
CA TYR A 264 -11.57 16.78 4.10
C TYR A 264 -11.12 15.95 2.88
N ASN A 265 -12.02 15.73 1.90
CA ASN A 265 -11.67 15.06 0.67
C ASN A 265 -10.87 15.93 -0.30
N ALA A 266 -10.84 17.24 -0.08
CA ALA A 266 -9.98 18.13 -0.87
C ALA A 266 -8.51 17.74 -0.75
N ASN A 267 -8.04 17.42 0.46
CA ASN A 267 -6.67 16.97 0.67
C ASN A 267 -6.38 15.64 -0.03
N ASN A 268 -7.35 14.71 -0.02
CA ASN A 268 -7.19 13.41 -0.69
C ASN A 268 -7.07 13.59 -2.22
N ILE A 269 -7.92 14.44 -2.82
CA ILE A 269 -7.91 14.74 -4.25
C ILE A 269 -6.63 15.50 -4.62
N THR A 270 -6.25 16.51 -3.83
CA THR A 270 -5.04 17.32 -4.10
C THR A 270 -3.77 16.48 -4.02
N ALA A 271 -3.70 15.56 -3.06
CA ALA A 271 -2.58 14.62 -2.98
C ALA A 271 -2.47 13.74 -4.22
N ALA A 272 -3.59 13.18 -4.70
CA ALA A 272 -3.62 12.36 -5.92
C ALA A 272 -3.22 13.17 -7.16
N LEU A 273 -3.76 14.38 -7.31
CA LEU A 273 -3.39 15.34 -8.36
C LEU A 273 -1.87 15.60 -8.32
N THR A 274 -1.32 15.89 -7.14
CA THR A 274 0.10 16.22 -6.96
C THR A 274 0.99 15.03 -7.35
N ILE A 275 0.61 13.83 -6.94
CA ILE A 275 1.33 12.61 -7.32
C ILE A 275 1.24 12.39 -8.84
N GLY A 276 0.07 12.60 -9.45
CA GLY A 276 -0.10 12.56 -10.90
C GLY A 276 0.82 13.54 -11.62
N LYS A 277 0.90 14.77 -11.13
CA LYS A 277 1.81 15.82 -11.68
C LYS A 277 3.27 15.41 -11.57
N TYR A 278 3.70 14.87 -10.43
CA TYR A 278 5.05 14.39 -10.23
C TYR A 278 5.44 13.30 -11.25
N PHE A 279 4.55 12.38 -11.54
CA PHE A 279 4.74 11.32 -12.53
C PHE A 279 4.44 11.75 -13.97
N GLY A 280 4.11 13.02 -14.19
CA GLY A 280 3.87 13.60 -15.51
C GLY A 280 2.61 13.08 -16.19
N VAL A 281 1.56 12.81 -15.42
CA VAL A 281 0.22 12.60 -15.98
C VAL A 281 -0.30 13.94 -16.51
N ASP A 282 -0.92 13.92 -17.67
CA ASP A 282 -1.48 15.12 -18.29
C ASP A 282 -2.61 15.73 -17.46
N ASP A 283 -2.68 17.07 -17.42
CA ASP A 283 -3.66 17.80 -16.60
C ASP A 283 -5.11 17.46 -16.95
N ILE A 284 -5.39 17.20 -18.23
CA ILE A 284 -6.74 16.82 -18.69
C ILE A 284 -7.05 15.40 -18.19
N ALA A 285 -6.10 14.48 -18.29
CA ALA A 285 -6.26 13.11 -17.80
C ALA A 285 -6.40 13.04 -16.26
N ILE A 286 -5.74 13.93 -15.51
CA ILE A 286 -5.94 14.04 -14.05
C ILE A 286 -7.37 14.49 -13.72
N LYS A 287 -7.98 15.32 -14.56
CA LYS A 287 -9.33 15.83 -14.34
C LYS A 287 -10.40 14.77 -14.57
N GLU A 288 -10.24 13.87 -15.53
CA GLU A 288 -11.15 12.76 -15.86
C GLU A 288 -11.18 11.69 -14.77
#